data_0a6dd8b1d4f86e80434809d7d4812b12
#
_entry.id   0a6dd8b1d4f86e80434809d7d4812b12
#
_cell.length_a   1.000
_cell.length_b   1.000
_cell.length_c   1.000
_cell.angle_alpha   90.00
_cell.angle_beta   90.00
_cell.angle_gamma   90.00
#
_symmetry.space_group_name_H-M   'P 1'
#
loop_
_entity.id
_entity.type
_entity.pdbx_description
1 polymer ?
#
loop_
_entity_poly.entity_id
_entity_poly.type
_entity_poly.pdbx_seq_one_letter_code
_entity_poly.pdbx_strand_id
1 'polypeptide(L)'
;VLIFFCACKNVKTDCQIDDLFTNRIFLEYEKIPSNGYIWGTPMDMIYCDSAIIVFDEKSEDGLFHLVDLNDLDSIYDFGKKGQGVNEFLMPFDIQLFGKSSISVYDLYKKTLNVMNISDVKNRISNFSVLTKDTIPGTIKVFPTAFNTFVSLGFYEDCMFRLWGTGLIEEEHFMEYPYKDGDEKQIANRLRGMAYQGIIRLNPFMDKFVYAVNTSEIIHFYKINNTDISLIKKYEMNCPI
;
A
#
# COMPACT_ATOMS: atom_id res chain seq x y z
N VAL A 1 49.55 -32.15 1.12
CA VAL A 1 48.19 -31.77 1.48
C VAL A 1 48.19 -30.26 1.75
N LEU A 2 47.71 -29.48 0.80
CA LEU A 2 47.54 -28.02 0.95
C LEU A 2 46.14 -27.78 1.53
N ILE A 3 46.03 -27.29 2.75
CA ILE A 3 44.77 -26.87 3.37
C ILE A 3 44.57 -25.39 3.05
N PHE A 4 43.66 -25.07 2.13
CA PHE A 4 43.20 -23.71 1.91
C PHE A 4 42.25 -23.32 3.04
N PHE A 5 42.70 -22.47 3.95
CA PHE A 5 41.79 -21.72 4.82
C PHE A 5 41.13 -20.61 4.02
N CYS A 6 39.90 -20.83 3.63
CA CYS A 6 39.02 -19.76 3.17
C CYS A 6 38.67 -18.91 4.40
N ALA A 7 39.40 -17.83 4.64
CA ALA A 7 39.03 -16.82 5.62
C ALA A 7 37.85 -16.04 5.03
N CYS A 8 36.61 -16.43 5.36
CA CYS A 8 35.48 -15.53 5.24
C CYS A 8 35.79 -14.28 6.10
N LYS A 9 36.19 -13.20 5.47
CA LYS A 9 36.12 -11.90 6.11
C LYS A 9 34.67 -11.65 6.47
N ASN A 10 34.31 -11.76 7.74
CA ASN A 10 33.10 -11.16 8.26
C ASN A 10 33.20 -9.65 8.02
N VAL A 11 32.67 -9.19 6.93
CA VAL A 11 32.33 -7.79 6.75
C VAL A 11 31.17 -7.55 7.71
N LYS A 12 31.49 -7.13 8.93
CA LYS A 12 30.50 -6.52 9.81
C LYS A 12 30.07 -5.21 9.14
N THR A 13 29.04 -5.26 8.34
CA THR A 13 28.25 -4.10 8.02
C THR A 13 27.33 -3.86 9.22
N ASP A 14 27.87 -3.19 10.24
CA ASP A 14 27.06 -2.57 11.30
C ASP A 14 26.34 -1.36 10.70
N CYS A 15 25.42 -1.60 9.78
CA CYS A 15 24.45 -0.62 9.36
C CYS A 15 23.33 -0.67 10.41
N GLN A 16 23.46 0.18 11.45
CA GLN A 16 22.43 0.22 12.48
C GLN A 16 21.31 1.14 12.00
N ILE A 17 20.09 0.60 11.87
CA ILE A 17 18.85 1.38 11.63
C ILE A 17 18.77 2.57 12.58
N ASP A 18 19.28 2.40 13.79
CA ASP A 18 19.33 3.40 14.85
C ASP A 18 20.04 4.70 14.45
N ASP A 19 21.00 4.64 13.53
CA ASP A 19 21.75 5.82 13.09
C ASP A 19 20.97 6.68 12.08
N LEU A 20 19.92 6.13 11.49
CA LEU A 20 19.06 6.85 10.54
C LEU A 20 17.99 7.71 11.23
N PHE A 21 17.67 7.42 12.49
CA PHE A 21 16.60 8.08 13.22
C PHE A 21 17.12 8.73 14.49
N THR A 22 17.04 10.06 14.55
CA THR A 22 17.50 10.86 15.70
C THR A 22 16.54 10.80 16.90
N ASN A 23 15.29 10.44 16.68
CA ASN A 23 14.26 10.39 17.72
C ASN A 23 13.68 8.99 17.82
N ARG A 24 13.59 8.47 19.06
CA ARG A 24 12.90 7.23 19.38
C ARG A 24 11.65 7.55 20.16
N ILE A 25 10.54 6.98 19.74
CA ILE A 25 9.26 7.08 20.45
C ILE A 25 8.93 5.68 20.93
N PHE A 26 8.74 5.53 22.23
CA PHE A 26 8.19 4.32 22.80
C PHE A 26 6.67 4.40 22.73
N LEU A 27 6.07 3.44 22.02
CA LEU A 27 4.61 3.35 21.93
C LEU A 27 4.09 2.47 23.07
N GLU A 28 3.18 3.02 23.83
CA GLU A 28 2.33 2.21 24.71
C GLU A 28 1.20 1.64 23.86
N TYR A 29 0.80 0.42 24.17
CA TYR A 29 -0.31 -0.23 23.47
C TYR A 29 -1.37 -0.73 24.46
N GLU A 30 -2.59 -0.68 24.01
CA GLU A 30 -3.73 -1.29 24.68
C GLU A 30 -4.23 -2.46 23.82
N LYS A 31 -4.50 -3.59 24.49
CA LYS A 31 -5.01 -4.76 23.79
C LYS A 31 -6.51 -4.64 23.61
N ILE A 32 -6.97 -4.61 22.37
CA ILE A 32 -8.38 -4.70 22.03
C ILE A 32 -8.81 -6.17 22.15
N PRO A 33 -9.78 -6.50 23.02
CA PRO A 33 -10.26 -7.88 23.12
C PRO A 33 -10.98 -8.29 21.83
N SER A 34 -10.76 -9.52 21.40
CA SER A 34 -11.44 -10.05 20.20
C SER A 34 -12.88 -10.49 20.43
N ASN A 35 -13.31 -10.59 21.71
CA ASN A 35 -14.63 -11.02 22.12
C ASN A 35 -15.15 -12.30 21.44
N GLY A 36 -14.21 -13.21 21.11
CA GLY A 36 -14.52 -14.46 20.40
C GLY A 36 -14.65 -14.31 18.88
N TYR A 37 -14.41 -13.13 18.33
CA TYR A 37 -14.38 -12.94 16.88
C TYR A 37 -13.23 -13.73 16.24
N ILE A 38 -13.53 -14.43 15.15
CA ILE A 38 -12.59 -15.28 14.43
C ILE A 38 -12.09 -14.53 13.20
N TRP A 39 -10.82 -14.19 13.22
CA TRP A 39 -10.11 -13.59 12.07
C TRP A 39 -9.67 -14.68 11.09
N GLY A 40 -9.79 -14.40 9.81
CA GLY A 40 -9.26 -15.27 8.75
C GLY A 40 -7.77 -15.03 8.52
N THR A 41 -7.45 -14.14 7.63
CA THR A 41 -6.07 -13.70 7.34
C THR A 41 -6.06 -12.18 7.16
N PRO A 42 -5.93 -11.41 8.26
CA PRO A 42 -5.82 -9.96 8.19
C PRO A 42 -4.58 -9.56 7.37
N MET A 43 -4.79 -8.85 6.28
CA MET A 43 -3.74 -8.44 5.36
C MET A 43 -3.36 -6.97 5.53
N ASP A 44 -4.33 -6.15 5.92
CA ASP A 44 -4.14 -4.72 6.02
C ASP A 44 -5.15 -4.10 6.99
N MET A 45 -4.83 -2.91 7.51
CA MET A 45 -5.76 -2.15 8.35
C MET A 45 -5.54 -0.66 8.20
N ILE A 46 -6.62 0.09 8.37
CA ILE A 46 -6.60 1.54 8.46
C ILE A 46 -7.41 2.04 9.65
N TYR A 47 -6.95 3.14 10.23
CA TYR A 47 -7.69 3.87 11.24
C TYR A 47 -8.40 5.06 10.60
N CYS A 48 -9.70 5.22 10.84
CA CYS A 48 -10.48 6.33 10.33
C CYS A 48 -11.67 6.61 11.24
N ASP A 49 -11.83 7.85 11.65
CA ASP A 49 -13.02 8.32 12.37
C ASP A 49 -13.43 7.43 13.57
N SER A 50 -12.50 7.20 14.50
CA SER A 50 -12.68 6.33 15.67
C SER A 50 -13.05 4.87 15.36
N ALA A 51 -12.76 4.41 14.16
CA ALA A 51 -12.90 3.00 13.78
C ALA A 51 -11.60 2.46 13.18
N ILE A 52 -11.39 1.17 13.35
CA ILE A 52 -10.38 0.42 12.59
C ILE A 52 -11.11 -0.40 11.54
N ILE A 53 -10.66 -0.29 10.29
CA ILE A 53 -11.13 -1.17 9.23
C ILE A 53 -10.00 -2.14 8.92
N VAL A 54 -10.29 -3.42 9.05
CA VAL A 54 -9.37 -4.52 8.75
C VAL A 54 -9.79 -5.16 7.43
N PHE A 55 -8.84 -5.30 6.52
CA PHE A 55 -9.00 -6.13 5.33
C PHE A 55 -8.57 -7.55 5.66
N ASP A 56 -9.47 -8.51 5.51
CA ASP A 56 -9.25 -9.93 5.79
C ASP A 56 -9.59 -10.76 4.55
N GLU A 57 -8.54 -11.23 3.86
CA GLU A 57 -8.69 -11.93 2.58
C GLU A 57 -9.46 -13.25 2.67
N LYS A 58 -9.38 -13.93 3.82
CA LYS A 58 -9.93 -15.27 4.01
C LYS A 58 -11.14 -15.32 4.94
N SER A 59 -11.72 -14.20 5.30
CA SER A 59 -12.95 -14.19 6.03
C SER A 59 -14.11 -14.72 5.16
N GLU A 60 -14.99 -15.50 5.78
CA GLU A 60 -16.20 -16.03 5.14
C GLU A 60 -17.37 -15.03 5.19
N ASP A 61 -17.42 -14.19 6.21
CA ASP A 61 -18.53 -13.28 6.47
C ASP A 61 -18.45 -11.98 5.65
N GLY A 62 -17.23 -11.46 5.46
CA GLY A 62 -16.95 -10.26 4.67
C GLY A 62 -15.46 -10.01 4.57
N LEU A 63 -15.05 -9.34 3.50
CA LEU A 63 -13.64 -9.04 3.24
C LEU A 63 -13.09 -7.90 4.11
N PHE A 64 -13.98 -7.10 4.67
CA PHE A 64 -13.63 -5.96 5.50
C PHE A 64 -14.42 -6.00 6.81
N HIS A 65 -13.75 -5.66 7.91
CA HIS A 65 -14.32 -5.64 9.24
C HIS A 65 -14.14 -4.25 9.83
N LEU A 66 -15.23 -3.62 10.22
CA LEU A 66 -15.20 -2.39 10.99
C LEU A 66 -15.25 -2.73 12.46
N VAL A 67 -14.23 -2.29 13.19
CA VAL A 67 -14.16 -2.30 14.67
C VAL A 67 -14.38 -0.87 15.13
N ASP A 68 -15.53 -0.58 15.77
CA ASP A 68 -15.78 0.73 16.35
C ASP A 68 -15.04 0.83 17.70
N LEU A 69 -14.13 1.78 17.82
CA LEU A 69 -13.36 1.97 19.05
C LEU A 69 -14.19 2.55 20.21
N ASN A 70 -15.41 3.01 19.95
CA ASN A 70 -16.35 3.43 20.98
C ASN A 70 -17.24 2.28 21.46
N ASP A 71 -17.31 1.18 20.70
CA ASP A 71 -18.07 -0.04 21.02
C ASP A 71 -17.32 -1.27 20.50
N LEU A 72 -16.35 -1.72 21.29
CA LEU A 72 -15.44 -2.82 20.91
C LEU A 72 -16.14 -4.18 20.81
N ASP A 73 -17.37 -4.31 21.30
CA ASP A 73 -18.16 -5.53 21.20
C ASP A 73 -18.85 -5.66 19.83
N SER A 74 -18.87 -4.57 19.05
CA SER A 74 -19.53 -4.52 17.75
C SER A 74 -18.50 -4.55 16.63
N ILE A 75 -18.42 -5.69 15.92
CA ILE A 75 -17.70 -5.80 14.67
C ILE A 75 -18.73 -5.92 13.53
N TYR A 76 -18.54 -5.14 12.50
CA TYR A 76 -19.42 -5.16 11.31
C TYR A 76 -18.66 -5.61 10.09
N ASP A 77 -19.14 -6.70 9.48
CA ASP A 77 -18.56 -7.30 8.29
C ASP A 77 -19.21 -6.74 7.03
N PHE A 78 -18.38 -6.38 6.04
CA PHE A 78 -18.85 -5.83 4.79
C PHE A 78 -17.91 -6.16 3.63
N GLY A 79 -18.37 -5.90 2.39
CA GLY A 79 -17.64 -6.23 1.18
C GLY A 79 -17.54 -7.74 0.96
N LYS A 80 -18.38 -8.27 0.08
CA LYS A 80 -18.41 -9.71 -0.21
C LYS A 80 -17.51 -10.07 -1.38
N LYS A 81 -17.08 -11.32 -1.42
CA LYS A 81 -16.35 -11.88 -2.56
C LYS A 81 -17.31 -12.25 -3.67
N GLY A 82 -17.09 -11.77 -4.91
CA GLY A 82 -17.93 -12.09 -6.05
C GLY A 82 -17.84 -11.07 -7.18
N GLN A 83 -18.72 -11.23 -8.19
CA GLN A 83 -18.74 -10.41 -9.41
C GLN A 83 -19.82 -9.33 -9.40
N GLY A 84 -20.73 -9.37 -8.44
CA GLY A 84 -21.86 -8.46 -8.34
C GLY A 84 -21.46 -7.02 -7.98
N VAL A 85 -22.49 -6.19 -7.85
CA VAL A 85 -22.36 -4.83 -7.31
C VAL A 85 -21.98 -4.93 -5.84
N ASN A 86 -21.06 -4.12 -5.38
CA ASN A 86 -20.51 -4.15 -4.01
C ASN A 86 -19.76 -5.44 -3.63
N GLU A 87 -19.42 -6.27 -4.59
CA GLU A 87 -18.60 -7.45 -4.39
C GLU A 87 -17.21 -7.23 -5.00
N PHE A 88 -16.22 -7.97 -4.51
CA PHE A 88 -14.83 -7.90 -4.95
C PHE A 88 -14.35 -9.25 -5.46
N LEU A 89 -13.60 -9.25 -6.55
CA LEU A 89 -12.92 -10.45 -7.05
C LEU A 89 -11.56 -10.62 -6.36
N MET A 90 -10.78 -9.55 -6.33
CA MET A 90 -9.45 -9.51 -5.72
C MET A 90 -9.15 -8.10 -5.23
N PRO A 91 -9.70 -7.70 -4.07
CA PRO A 91 -9.29 -6.46 -3.43
C PRO A 91 -7.83 -6.60 -3.03
N PHE A 92 -7.01 -5.59 -3.36
CA PHE A 92 -5.57 -5.71 -3.19
C PHE A 92 -4.98 -4.68 -2.24
N ASP A 93 -5.60 -3.53 -2.12
CA ASP A 93 -5.12 -2.44 -1.29
C ASP A 93 -6.30 -1.64 -0.73
N ILE A 94 -6.20 -1.22 0.53
CA ILE A 94 -7.16 -0.37 1.19
C ILE A 94 -6.46 0.92 1.63
N GLN A 95 -7.04 2.07 1.29
CA GLN A 95 -6.48 3.39 1.59
C GLN A 95 -7.54 4.32 2.16
N LEU A 96 -7.11 5.29 2.95
CA LEU A 96 -7.97 6.44 3.25
C LEU A 96 -8.25 7.24 1.98
N PHE A 97 -9.50 7.65 1.81
CA PHE A 97 -9.93 8.58 0.78
C PHE A 97 -10.46 9.85 1.45
N GLY A 98 -9.58 10.83 1.59
CA GLY A 98 -9.84 11.98 2.44
C GLY A 98 -9.90 11.62 3.92
N LYS A 99 -10.82 12.25 4.66
CA LYS A 99 -10.93 12.07 6.11
C LYS A 99 -12.01 11.07 6.55
N SER A 100 -12.97 10.78 5.68
CA SER A 100 -14.19 10.07 6.04
C SER A 100 -14.57 8.91 5.11
N SER A 101 -13.70 8.57 4.18
CA SER A 101 -13.96 7.51 3.21
C SER A 101 -12.76 6.59 3.07
N ILE A 102 -13.02 5.41 2.53
CA ILE A 102 -11.98 4.45 2.14
C ILE A 102 -12.02 4.25 0.64
N SER A 103 -10.89 3.93 0.06
CA SER A 103 -10.78 3.44 -1.31
C SER A 103 -10.20 2.04 -1.32
N VAL A 104 -10.70 1.19 -2.21
CA VAL A 104 -10.29 -0.20 -2.40
C VAL A 104 -10.09 -0.44 -3.89
N TYR A 105 -8.90 -0.89 -4.27
CA TYR A 105 -8.62 -1.29 -5.64
C TYR A 105 -8.88 -2.79 -5.82
N ASP A 106 -9.74 -3.15 -6.76
CA ASP A 106 -9.96 -4.53 -7.17
C ASP A 106 -9.10 -4.85 -8.40
N LEU A 107 -8.11 -5.68 -8.21
CA LEU A 107 -7.12 -6.01 -9.23
C LEU A 107 -7.73 -6.72 -10.45
N TYR A 108 -8.71 -7.60 -10.26
CA TYR A 108 -9.32 -8.33 -11.37
C TYR A 108 -10.40 -7.54 -12.08
N LYS A 109 -11.22 -6.78 -11.35
CA LYS A 109 -12.20 -5.87 -11.95
C LYS A 109 -11.55 -4.62 -12.52
N LYS A 110 -10.31 -4.34 -12.13
CA LYS A 110 -9.58 -3.11 -12.47
C LYS A 110 -10.37 -1.86 -12.11
N THR A 111 -10.98 -1.87 -10.95
CA THR A 111 -11.80 -0.76 -10.46
C THR A 111 -11.27 -0.25 -9.14
N LEU A 112 -11.19 1.06 -9.01
CA LEU A 112 -11.02 1.73 -7.73
C LEU A 112 -12.41 2.06 -7.19
N ASN A 113 -12.72 1.48 -6.03
CA ASN A 113 -14.01 1.61 -5.40
C ASN A 113 -13.88 2.48 -4.15
N VAL A 114 -14.89 3.26 -3.84
CA VAL A 114 -14.91 4.12 -2.64
C VAL A 114 -16.17 3.91 -1.84
N MET A 115 -16.05 4.08 -0.52
CA MET A 115 -17.16 4.01 0.40
C MET A 115 -16.96 5.00 1.55
N ASN A 116 -18.04 5.62 2.00
CA ASN A 116 -18.02 6.50 3.15
C ASN A 116 -18.05 5.70 4.46
N ILE A 117 -17.23 6.08 5.42
CA ILE A 117 -17.15 5.40 6.73
C ILE A 117 -18.46 5.53 7.50
N SER A 118 -19.17 6.65 7.38
CA SER A 118 -20.47 6.81 8.03
C SER A 118 -21.50 5.81 7.54
N ASP A 119 -21.44 5.42 6.26
CA ASP A 119 -22.31 4.40 5.71
C ASP A 119 -22.02 3.03 6.33
N VAL A 120 -20.74 2.69 6.46
CA VAL A 120 -20.31 1.45 7.13
C VAL A 120 -20.79 1.42 8.59
N LYS A 121 -20.59 2.51 9.33
CA LYS A 121 -21.09 2.64 10.72
C LYS A 121 -22.60 2.49 10.82
N ASN A 122 -23.34 2.91 9.80
CA ASN A 122 -24.77 2.70 9.69
C ASN A 122 -25.16 1.35 9.08
N ARG A 123 -24.20 0.43 8.93
CA ARG A 123 -24.37 -0.91 8.35
C ARG A 123 -24.85 -0.90 6.89
N ILE A 124 -24.46 0.13 6.16
CA ILE A 124 -24.72 0.27 4.72
C ILE A 124 -23.42 -0.07 3.99
N SER A 125 -23.42 -1.19 3.29
CA SER A 125 -22.29 -1.62 2.46
C SER A 125 -22.55 -1.22 1.00
N ASN A 126 -22.23 0.02 0.64
CA ASN A 126 -22.44 0.53 -0.71
C ASN A 126 -21.17 1.18 -1.24
N PHE A 127 -20.45 0.41 -2.04
CA PHE A 127 -19.29 0.90 -2.77
C PHE A 127 -19.69 1.53 -4.09
N SER A 128 -19.11 2.66 -4.41
CA SER A 128 -19.22 3.28 -5.73
C SER A 128 -17.89 3.18 -6.48
N VAL A 129 -17.97 2.89 -7.79
CA VAL A 129 -16.78 2.88 -8.64
C VAL A 129 -16.35 4.31 -8.91
N LEU A 130 -15.17 4.68 -8.42
CA LEU A 130 -14.57 6.00 -8.66
C LEU A 130 -13.94 6.06 -10.05
N THR A 131 -13.24 5.00 -10.45
CA THR A 131 -12.61 4.91 -11.77
C THR A 131 -12.34 3.47 -12.16
N LYS A 132 -12.11 3.26 -13.48
CA LYS A 132 -11.59 2.01 -14.03
C LYS A 132 -10.18 2.24 -14.54
N ASP A 133 -9.29 1.35 -14.13
CA ASP A 133 -7.92 1.32 -14.63
C ASP A 133 -7.84 0.58 -15.96
N THR A 134 -7.18 1.19 -16.93
CA THR A 134 -6.93 0.58 -18.25
C THR A 134 -5.45 0.30 -18.50
N ILE A 135 -4.58 0.65 -17.55
CA ILE A 135 -3.14 0.54 -17.70
C ILE A 135 -2.70 -0.92 -17.51
N PRO A 136 -2.00 -1.52 -18.47
CA PRO A 136 -1.52 -2.89 -18.32
C PRO A 136 -0.46 -2.98 -17.21
N GLY A 137 -0.50 -4.06 -16.44
CA GLY A 137 0.49 -4.36 -15.41
C GLY A 137 0.27 -3.66 -14.08
N THR A 138 -0.74 -2.80 -13.94
CA THR A 138 -1.11 -2.16 -12.67
C THR A 138 -1.50 -3.20 -11.61
N ILE A 139 -0.99 -3.02 -10.40
CA ILE A 139 -1.32 -3.84 -9.23
C ILE A 139 -1.96 -3.04 -8.10
N LYS A 140 -1.71 -1.74 -8.02
CA LYS A 140 -2.30 -0.83 -7.04
C LYS A 140 -2.70 0.48 -7.70
N VAL A 141 -3.81 1.05 -7.26
CA VAL A 141 -4.26 2.38 -7.65
C VAL A 141 -4.77 3.10 -6.42
N PHE A 142 -4.39 4.35 -6.28
CA PHE A 142 -4.92 5.20 -5.23
C PHE A 142 -5.21 6.62 -5.75
N PRO A 143 -6.24 7.28 -5.21
CA PRO A 143 -6.64 8.61 -5.65
C PRO A 143 -5.73 9.68 -5.07
N THR A 144 -5.68 10.83 -5.72
CA THR A 144 -4.97 12.02 -5.24
C THR A 144 -5.93 13.16 -4.91
N ALA A 145 -5.42 14.20 -4.27
CA ALA A 145 -6.17 15.44 -4.02
C ALA A 145 -6.54 16.23 -5.29
N PHE A 146 -5.99 15.82 -6.44
CA PHE A 146 -6.03 16.60 -7.69
C PHE A 146 -6.94 15.99 -8.77
N ASN A 147 -7.87 15.11 -8.41
CA ASN A 147 -8.68 14.33 -9.36
C ASN A 147 -7.85 13.48 -10.34
N THR A 148 -6.66 13.11 -9.92
CA THR A 148 -5.78 12.18 -10.61
C THR A 148 -5.60 10.92 -9.79
N PHE A 149 -4.97 9.91 -10.38
CA PHE A 149 -4.71 8.62 -9.74
C PHE A 149 -3.23 8.30 -9.90
N VAL A 150 -2.64 7.78 -8.84
CA VAL A 150 -1.32 7.17 -8.91
C VAL A 150 -1.48 5.67 -8.96
N SER A 151 -0.79 5.03 -9.88
CA SER A 151 -0.72 3.58 -9.96
C SER A 151 0.71 3.07 -9.81
N LEU A 152 0.83 1.93 -9.15
CA LEU A 152 2.03 1.12 -9.03
C LEU A 152 1.77 -0.20 -9.74
N GLY A 153 2.77 -0.70 -10.47
CA GLY A 153 2.60 -1.94 -11.22
C GLY A 153 3.93 -2.53 -11.69
N PHE A 154 3.83 -3.54 -12.54
CA PHE A 154 4.97 -4.16 -13.21
C PHE A 154 5.21 -3.47 -14.55
N TYR A 155 5.60 -2.19 -14.49
CA TYR A 155 5.85 -1.40 -15.68
C TYR A 155 7.29 -1.58 -16.20
N GLU A 156 7.46 -1.43 -17.52
CA GLU A 156 8.78 -1.58 -18.14
C GLU A 156 9.66 -0.33 -18.00
N ASP A 157 9.06 0.82 -17.75
CA ASP A 157 9.70 2.12 -17.90
C ASP A 157 9.77 2.93 -16.58
N CYS A 158 8.89 2.67 -15.63
CA CYS A 158 8.76 3.47 -14.41
C CYS A 158 8.23 2.65 -13.23
N MET A 159 8.30 3.21 -12.03
CA MET A 159 7.66 2.64 -10.84
C MET A 159 6.20 3.07 -10.70
N PHE A 160 5.93 4.35 -10.96
CA PHE A 160 4.62 4.95 -10.77
C PHE A 160 4.14 5.60 -12.05
N ARG A 161 2.82 5.59 -12.24
CA ARG A 161 2.14 6.37 -13.26
C ARG A 161 1.12 7.29 -12.63
N LEU A 162 1.05 8.53 -13.12
CA LEU A 162 0.03 9.50 -12.77
C LEU A 162 -0.90 9.64 -13.97
N TRP A 163 -2.19 9.52 -13.75
CA TRP A 163 -3.20 9.55 -14.81
C TRP A 163 -4.54 10.07 -14.27
N GLY A 164 -5.48 10.36 -15.17
CA GLY A 164 -6.85 10.75 -14.80
C GLY A 164 -7.31 12.05 -15.41
N THR A 165 -8.35 12.63 -14.80
CA THR A 165 -9.03 13.80 -15.35
C THR A 165 -8.11 15.02 -15.38
N GLY A 166 -7.93 15.61 -16.56
CA GLY A 166 -7.12 16.82 -16.75
C GLY A 166 -5.69 16.57 -17.22
N LEU A 167 -5.24 15.31 -17.27
CA LEU A 167 -4.01 14.93 -17.96
C LEU A 167 -4.36 14.54 -19.40
N ILE A 168 -3.55 15.01 -20.35
CA ILE A 168 -3.69 14.66 -21.78
C ILE A 168 -3.21 13.25 -22.01
N GLU A 169 -2.13 12.88 -21.32
CA GLU A 169 -1.50 11.57 -21.35
C GLU A 169 -1.16 11.12 -19.93
N GLU A 170 -0.87 9.83 -19.74
CA GLU A 170 -0.32 9.35 -18.49
C GLU A 170 1.13 9.79 -18.34
N GLU A 171 1.52 10.21 -17.14
CA GLU A 171 2.88 10.59 -16.83
C GLU A 171 3.59 9.45 -16.08
N HIS A 172 4.87 9.23 -16.41
CA HIS A 172 5.69 8.15 -15.89
C HIS A 172 6.72 8.69 -14.89
N PHE A 173 6.74 8.15 -13.69
CA PHE A 173 7.60 8.66 -12.62
C PHE A 173 8.44 7.57 -11.99
N MET A 174 9.65 7.95 -11.62
CA MET A 174 10.64 7.18 -10.89
C MET A 174 11.13 5.93 -11.61
N GLU A 175 12.42 5.85 -11.74
CA GLU A 175 13.09 4.62 -12.06
C GLU A 175 13.13 3.69 -10.83
N TYR A 176 13.21 2.39 -11.06
CA TYR A 176 13.45 1.44 -9.97
C TYR A 176 14.80 1.73 -9.32
N PRO A 177 14.89 1.70 -7.97
CA PRO A 177 16.17 1.87 -7.28
C PRO A 177 17.17 0.79 -7.65
N TYR A 178 18.45 1.02 -7.39
CA TYR A 178 19.56 0.07 -7.63
C TYR A 178 19.64 -0.49 -9.05
N LYS A 179 20.11 0.37 -9.97
CA LYS A 179 20.57 -0.04 -11.31
C LYS A 179 22.09 -0.24 -11.28
N ASP A 180 22.59 -1.20 -10.58
CA ASP A 180 23.99 -1.55 -10.66
C ASP A 180 24.23 -2.78 -11.55
N GLY A 181 25.46 -3.02 -11.88
CA GLY A 181 26.07 -4.08 -12.67
C GLY A 181 25.11 -5.13 -13.28
N ASP A 182 24.77 -6.12 -12.51
CA ASP A 182 23.99 -7.27 -12.97
C ASP A 182 22.50 -6.97 -13.08
N GLU A 183 21.97 -6.03 -12.28
CA GLU A 183 20.56 -5.64 -12.37
C GLU A 183 20.19 -4.94 -13.68
N LYS A 184 21.14 -4.33 -14.38
CA LYS A 184 20.89 -3.68 -15.68
C LYS A 184 20.40 -4.66 -16.76
N GLN A 185 20.66 -5.95 -16.58
CA GLN A 185 20.22 -6.99 -17.51
C GLN A 185 18.83 -7.54 -17.17
N ILE A 186 18.27 -7.18 -16.01
CA ILE A 186 16.96 -7.63 -15.57
C ILE A 186 15.91 -6.67 -16.13
N ALA A 187 14.89 -7.22 -16.81
CA ALA A 187 13.76 -6.43 -17.29
C ALA A 187 13.07 -5.69 -16.14
N ASN A 188 12.69 -4.44 -16.33
CA ASN A 188 12.05 -3.61 -15.31
C ASN A 188 10.80 -4.27 -14.71
N ARG A 189 10.04 -5.02 -15.52
CA ARG A 189 8.89 -5.77 -15.04
C ARG A 189 9.24 -6.77 -13.93
N LEU A 190 10.36 -7.49 -14.05
CA LEU A 190 10.83 -8.41 -13.01
C LEU A 190 11.35 -7.64 -11.79
N ARG A 191 12.02 -6.51 -12.02
CA ARG A 191 12.44 -5.61 -10.95
C ARG A 191 11.23 -5.08 -10.18
N GLY A 192 10.14 -4.72 -10.86
CA GLY A 192 8.88 -4.32 -10.22
C GLY A 192 8.33 -5.37 -9.24
N MET A 193 8.58 -6.65 -9.48
CA MET A 193 8.22 -7.72 -8.54
C MET A 193 9.09 -7.71 -7.28
N ALA A 194 10.39 -7.44 -7.41
CA ALA A 194 11.31 -7.36 -6.28
C ALA A 194 11.06 -6.10 -5.42
N TYR A 195 10.66 -5.01 -6.07
CA TYR A 195 10.37 -3.74 -5.40
C TYR A 195 8.89 -3.56 -5.03
N GLN A 196 8.17 -4.64 -4.80
CA GLN A 196 6.83 -4.51 -4.22
C GLN A 196 6.89 -3.94 -2.81
N GLY A 197 5.95 -3.06 -2.49
CA GLY A 197 5.96 -2.37 -1.23
C GLY A 197 4.58 -1.95 -0.75
N ILE A 198 4.56 -1.44 0.47
CA ILE A 198 3.40 -0.83 1.09
C ILE A 198 3.39 0.64 0.72
N ILE A 199 2.22 1.13 0.31
CA ILE A 199 1.96 2.56 0.10
C ILE A 199 0.97 3.02 1.15
N ARG A 200 1.20 4.22 1.70
CA ARG A 200 0.23 4.90 2.56
C ARG A 200 0.15 6.37 2.19
N LEU A 201 -1.06 6.79 1.87
CA LEU A 201 -1.39 8.20 1.63
C LEU A 201 -1.52 8.94 2.96
N ASN A 202 -1.15 10.22 2.96
CA ASN A 202 -1.56 11.12 4.02
C ASN A 202 -3.07 11.49 3.86
N PRO A 203 -3.75 11.97 4.91
CA PRO A 203 -5.17 12.32 4.85
C PRO A 203 -5.53 13.43 3.84
N PHE A 204 -4.54 14.20 3.38
CA PHE A 204 -4.72 15.24 2.36
C PHE A 204 -4.55 14.71 0.93
N MET A 205 -4.13 13.47 0.77
CA MET A 205 -3.91 12.77 -0.51
C MET A 205 -2.93 13.51 -1.45
N ASP A 206 -2.03 14.30 -0.88
CA ASP A 206 -1.00 15.05 -1.60
C ASP A 206 0.42 14.51 -1.37
N LYS A 207 0.56 13.51 -0.51
CA LYS A 207 1.82 12.84 -0.19
C LYS A 207 1.57 11.36 0.07
N PHE A 208 2.58 10.55 -0.22
CA PHE A 208 2.59 9.17 0.19
C PHE A 208 3.98 8.71 0.64
N VAL A 209 3.97 7.68 1.49
CA VAL A 209 5.16 6.89 1.79
C VAL A 209 5.10 5.58 1.01
N TYR A 210 6.23 5.16 0.52
CA TYR A 210 6.43 3.87 -0.11
C TYR A 210 7.55 3.13 0.62
N ALA A 211 7.25 1.97 1.15
CA ALA A 211 8.20 1.10 1.86
C ALA A 211 8.28 -0.25 1.15
N VAL A 212 9.47 -0.64 0.70
CA VAL A 212 9.69 -1.91 0.00
C VAL A 212 9.64 -3.07 1.00
N ASN A 213 8.93 -4.14 0.65
CA ASN A 213 8.73 -5.27 1.57
C ASN A 213 9.98 -6.09 1.84
N THR A 214 10.89 -6.15 0.88
CA THR A 214 12.05 -7.05 0.87
C THR A 214 13.38 -6.34 1.03
N SER A 215 13.35 -5.02 1.22
CA SER A 215 14.56 -4.21 1.37
C SER A 215 14.33 -3.04 2.32
N GLU A 216 15.43 -2.46 2.78
CA GLU A 216 15.42 -1.33 3.70
C GLU A 216 15.29 0.00 2.96
N ILE A 217 14.24 0.12 2.14
CA ILE A 217 13.94 1.29 1.33
C ILE A 217 12.62 1.89 1.80
N ILE A 218 12.68 3.15 2.23
CA ILE A 218 11.50 3.94 2.56
C ILE A 218 11.62 5.30 1.87
N HIS A 219 10.72 5.56 0.96
CA HIS A 219 10.66 6.81 0.20
C HIS A 219 9.41 7.60 0.53
N PHE A 220 9.54 8.91 0.58
CA PHE A 220 8.46 9.86 0.78
C PHE A 220 8.29 10.71 -0.48
N TYR A 221 7.10 10.75 -1.00
CA TYR A 221 6.76 11.46 -2.23
C TYR A 221 5.72 12.55 -1.99
N LYS A 222 5.81 13.59 -2.79
CA LYS A 222 4.78 14.62 -2.93
C LYS A 222 4.13 14.48 -4.29
N ILE A 223 2.81 14.65 -4.31
CA ILE A 223 2.00 14.63 -5.52
C ILE A 223 1.57 16.06 -5.81
N ASN A 224 1.62 16.44 -7.07
CA ASN A 224 1.03 17.66 -7.62
C ASN A 224 0.07 17.26 -8.77
N ASN A 225 -0.55 18.22 -9.43
CA ASN A 225 -1.47 17.94 -10.53
C ASN A 225 -0.85 17.10 -11.66
N THR A 226 0.43 17.31 -11.94
CA THR A 226 1.12 16.76 -13.10
C THR A 226 2.45 16.10 -12.74
N ASP A 227 2.77 15.93 -11.46
CA ASP A 227 4.09 15.47 -11.04
C ASP A 227 4.05 14.71 -9.72
N ILE A 228 4.96 13.74 -9.61
CA ILE A 228 5.31 13.04 -8.38
C ILE A 228 6.77 13.28 -8.10
N SER A 229 7.10 13.93 -7.00
CA SER A 229 8.46 14.27 -6.63
C SER A 229 8.90 13.58 -5.34
N LEU A 230 10.13 13.08 -5.32
CA LEU A 230 10.75 12.51 -4.12
C LEU A 230 11.07 13.63 -3.12
N ILE A 231 10.52 13.53 -1.91
CA ILE A 231 10.80 14.48 -0.81
C ILE A 231 11.99 14.01 0.00
N LYS A 232 11.99 12.73 0.36
CA LYS A 232 12.98 12.13 1.24
C LYS A 232 13.11 10.65 0.97
N LYS A 233 14.31 10.13 1.13
CA LYS A 233 14.58 8.69 1.06
C LYS A 233 15.41 8.24 2.25
N TYR A 234 15.10 7.04 2.71
CA TYR A 234 15.93 6.24 3.58
C TYR A 234 16.24 4.95 2.85
N GLU A 235 17.49 4.72 2.60
CA GLU A 235 18.00 3.53 1.93
C GLU A 235 19.21 3.06 2.71
N MET A 236 19.19 1.84 3.20
CA MET A 236 20.39 1.27 3.80
C MET A 236 21.13 0.50 2.70
N ASN A 237 22.36 0.91 2.45
CA ASN A 237 23.29 0.23 1.55
C ASN A 237 23.82 -1.05 2.20
N CYS A 238 22.94 -1.94 2.61
CA CYS A 238 23.35 -3.29 2.99
C CYS A 238 23.32 -4.14 1.72
N PRO A 239 24.45 -4.61 1.21
CA PRO A 239 24.43 -5.58 0.13
C PRO A 239 23.72 -6.84 0.63
N ILE A 240 22.68 -7.22 -0.10
CA ILE A 240 21.95 -8.49 0.11
C ILE A 240 22.87 -9.66 -0.19
#